data_da161eff47b954c18bdd66b2eaef3b1c
#
_entry.id   da161eff47b954c18bdd66b2eaef3b1c
#
_cell.length_a   1.000
_cell.length_b   1.000
_cell.length_c   1.000
_cell.angle_alpha   90.00
_cell.angle_beta   90.00
_cell.angle_gamma   90.00
#
_symmetry.space_group_name_H-M   'P 1'
#
loop_
_entity.id
_entity.type
_entity.pdbx_description
1 polymer ?
#
loop_
_entity_poly.entity_id
_entity_poly.type
_entity_poly.pdbx_seq_one_letter_code
_entity_poly.pdbx_strand_id
1 'polypeptide(L)'
;MWLTARDCRLDDLIALTSTTTDPATYPRASRITDGVVVYECADLAADASRPSSRLLLQAEIASALMDGPGIAVFAGAFEDASLIDSVSAVFEEIIAEQHRGGGPAGDHFGKPGSNDRIWNALEKLAVRAPDLFVRYYANDVVALASSAWLGPGYQTTSQVNVVNPGGTAQAVHRDYHLGFQPNEVAERFPAHVHDLSPGLTLQGAVAHCDMPVESGPTLYLPHSQRYGLGYLAWRLPEFREYFETHHVQLPLAKGDVVFFNPALFHAAGTNRTTSTRRMANLLQVSSPFGRAMETVDRELVVGSIYDDLRKGHASEGWDPQRIDNVIAASAEGYAFPTNLDRDQPIGGLAPMTQAELVARALAEDWDHATLVAALAAHVERTRTS
;
A
#
# COMPACT_ATOMS: atom_id res chain seq x y z
N MET A 1 1.61 29.73 7.46
CA MET A 1 2.66 29.95 6.44
C MET A 1 2.20 29.29 5.14
N TRP A 2 2.48 29.92 4.01
CA TRP A 2 2.21 29.39 2.66
C TRP A 2 3.55 29.10 2.00
N LEU A 3 3.62 28.05 1.20
CA LEU A 3 4.82 27.60 0.54
C LEU A 3 4.71 27.84 -0.96
N THR A 4 5.81 28.22 -1.60
CA THR A 4 5.88 28.37 -3.08
C THR A 4 7.07 27.63 -3.66
N ALA A 5 7.04 27.32 -4.94
CA ALA A 5 8.17 26.69 -5.63
C ALA A 5 9.44 27.56 -5.56
N ARG A 6 9.31 28.88 -5.38
CA ARG A 6 10.45 29.78 -5.22
C ARG A 6 11.19 29.62 -3.90
N ASP A 7 10.55 29.02 -2.90
CA ASP A 7 11.16 28.77 -1.59
C ASP A 7 12.02 27.48 -1.60
N CYS A 8 11.92 26.66 -2.64
CA CYS A 8 12.68 25.43 -2.76
C CYS A 8 14.18 25.72 -2.88
N ARG A 9 14.98 24.99 -2.10
CA ARG A 9 16.45 25.04 -2.10
C ARG A 9 17.00 23.63 -2.24
N LEU A 10 17.78 23.39 -3.28
CA LEU A 10 18.37 22.08 -3.51
C LEU A 10 19.37 21.71 -2.40
N ASP A 11 20.12 22.67 -1.88
CA ASP A 11 21.07 22.44 -0.78
C ASP A 11 20.40 21.87 0.48
N ASP A 12 19.15 22.27 0.78
CA ASP A 12 18.39 21.74 1.90
C ASP A 12 18.01 20.25 1.68
N LEU A 13 17.64 19.89 0.44
CA LEU A 13 17.41 18.48 0.08
C LEU A 13 18.72 17.68 0.18
N ILE A 14 19.83 18.20 -0.35
CA ILE A 14 21.14 17.56 -0.30
C ILE A 14 21.54 17.29 1.15
N ALA A 15 21.38 18.26 2.04
CA ALA A 15 21.70 18.12 3.48
C ALA A 15 20.91 16.97 4.12
N LEU A 16 19.62 16.82 3.79
CA LEU A 16 18.75 15.73 4.29
C LEU A 16 19.15 14.38 3.71
N THR A 17 19.37 14.30 2.41
CA THR A 17 19.65 13.03 1.71
C THR A 17 21.09 12.55 1.87
N SER A 18 21.99 13.41 2.37
CA SER A 18 23.35 13.03 2.80
C SER A 18 23.39 12.37 4.18
N THR A 19 22.25 12.26 4.87
CA THR A 19 22.15 11.58 6.18
C THR A 19 22.37 10.07 5.99
N THR A 20 23.24 9.50 6.84
CA THR A 20 23.45 8.04 6.86
C THR A 20 22.40 7.38 7.76
N THR A 21 21.80 6.28 7.30
CA THR A 21 20.94 5.44 8.11
C THR A 21 21.77 4.67 9.13
N ASP A 22 21.60 4.97 10.42
CA ASP A 22 22.34 4.29 11.50
C ASP A 22 21.68 2.96 11.87
N PRO A 23 22.35 1.79 11.68
CA PRO A 23 21.82 0.50 12.07
C PRO A 23 21.41 0.39 13.54
N ALA A 24 22.04 1.13 14.44
CA ALA A 24 21.72 1.11 15.86
C ALA A 24 20.30 1.64 16.17
N THR A 25 19.75 2.44 15.26
CA THR A 25 18.37 2.97 15.36
C THR A 25 17.31 1.90 15.06
N TYR A 26 17.71 0.85 14.32
CA TYR A 26 16.80 -0.20 13.83
C TYR A 26 17.25 -1.59 14.27
N PRO A 27 17.18 -1.90 15.58
CA PRO A 27 17.74 -3.13 16.16
C PRO A 27 17.06 -4.43 15.66
N ARG A 28 15.89 -4.35 15.03
CA ARG A 28 15.19 -5.48 14.43
C ARG A 28 15.46 -5.63 12.93
N ALA A 29 16.08 -4.64 12.34
CA ALA A 29 16.50 -4.73 10.95
C ALA A 29 17.66 -5.73 10.83
N SER A 30 17.59 -6.59 9.84
CA SER A 30 18.63 -7.58 9.57
C SER A 30 19.85 -6.95 8.90
N ARG A 31 19.65 -5.87 8.15
CA ARG A 31 20.72 -5.09 7.51
C ARG A 31 20.23 -3.72 7.02
N ILE A 32 21.19 -2.86 6.74
CA ILE A 32 20.98 -1.62 5.96
C ILE A 32 21.67 -1.80 4.60
N THR A 33 20.93 -1.61 3.53
CA THR A 33 21.45 -1.74 2.15
C THR A 33 21.18 -0.44 1.40
N ASP A 34 22.24 0.23 0.92
CA ASP A 34 22.15 1.52 0.24
C ASP A 34 21.30 2.57 1.01
N GLY A 35 21.46 2.58 2.34
CA GLY A 35 20.70 3.45 3.23
C GLY A 35 19.29 2.99 3.56
N VAL A 36 18.79 1.90 2.97
CA VAL A 36 17.44 1.35 3.17
C VAL A 36 17.44 0.30 4.27
N VAL A 37 16.43 0.35 5.15
CA VAL A 37 16.21 -0.65 6.22
C VAL A 37 15.63 -1.93 5.59
N VAL A 38 16.27 -3.07 5.86
CA VAL A 38 15.82 -4.39 5.39
C VAL A 38 15.58 -5.31 6.57
N TYR A 39 14.37 -5.84 6.65
CA TYR A 39 13.94 -6.83 7.63
C TYR A 39 13.85 -8.21 6.95
N GLU A 40 14.45 -9.24 7.54
CA GLU A 40 14.14 -10.64 7.20
C GLU A 40 12.89 -11.06 7.97
N CYS A 41 11.81 -11.38 7.28
CA CYS A 41 10.52 -11.62 7.92
C CYS A 41 10.53 -12.83 8.84
N ALA A 42 11.36 -13.85 8.56
CA ALA A 42 11.56 -14.99 9.45
C ALA A 42 12.06 -14.57 10.85
N ASP A 43 12.91 -13.52 10.93
CA ASP A 43 13.44 -13.00 12.19
C ASP A 43 12.37 -12.20 12.97
N LEU A 44 11.38 -11.65 12.28
CA LEU A 44 10.33 -10.82 12.88
C LEU A 44 9.18 -11.63 13.50
N ALA A 45 9.01 -12.89 13.13
CA ALA A 45 7.83 -13.71 13.50
C ALA A 45 7.60 -13.75 15.03
N ALA A 46 8.69 -13.88 15.82
CA ALA A 46 8.60 -13.92 17.28
C ALA A 46 8.19 -12.56 17.90
N ASP A 47 8.58 -11.45 17.31
CA ASP A 47 8.20 -10.11 17.76
C ASP A 47 6.78 -9.76 17.29
N ALA A 48 6.42 -10.13 16.07
CA ALA A 48 5.11 -9.90 15.51
C ALA A 48 3.98 -10.65 16.24
N SER A 49 4.26 -11.84 16.79
CA SER A 49 3.29 -12.67 17.49
C SER A 49 2.96 -12.21 18.93
N ARG A 50 3.80 -11.37 19.54
CA ARG A 50 3.60 -10.92 20.94
C ARG A 50 3.17 -9.45 20.97
N PRO A 51 2.03 -9.09 21.60
CA PRO A 51 1.49 -7.74 21.52
C PRO A 51 2.47 -6.62 21.89
N SER A 52 3.25 -6.79 22.98
CA SER A 52 4.21 -5.77 23.41
C SER A 52 5.39 -5.60 22.45
N SER A 53 5.94 -6.69 21.91
CA SER A 53 7.03 -6.66 20.95
C SER A 53 6.55 -6.15 19.60
N ARG A 54 5.31 -6.51 19.21
CA ARG A 54 4.65 -6.02 18.00
C ARG A 54 4.55 -4.49 17.99
N LEU A 55 4.15 -3.87 19.10
CA LEU A 55 4.10 -2.41 19.22
C LEU A 55 5.49 -1.77 19.06
N LEU A 56 6.54 -2.39 19.62
CA LEU A 56 7.91 -1.89 19.46
C LEU A 56 8.40 -2.03 18.01
N LEU A 57 8.06 -3.13 17.34
CA LEU A 57 8.35 -3.33 15.92
C LEU A 57 7.59 -2.32 15.05
N GLN A 58 6.32 -2.07 15.34
CA GLN A 58 5.53 -1.04 14.64
C GLN A 58 6.13 0.36 14.83
N ALA A 59 6.59 0.70 16.04
CA ALA A 59 7.24 1.98 16.31
C ALA A 59 8.56 2.12 15.52
N GLU A 60 9.34 1.04 15.39
CA GLU A 60 10.57 1.03 14.60
C GLU A 60 10.29 1.21 13.11
N ILE A 61 9.28 0.49 12.56
CA ILE A 61 8.83 0.64 11.17
C ILE A 61 8.34 2.08 10.90
N ALA A 62 7.52 2.63 11.79
CA ALA A 62 7.03 4.00 11.65
C ALA A 62 8.17 5.02 11.66
N SER A 63 9.17 4.84 12.53
CA SER A 63 10.38 5.67 12.59
C SER A 63 11.19 5.56 11.28
N ALA A 64 11.36 4.36 10.72
CA ALA A 64 12.05 4.17 9.45
C ALA A 64 11.36 4.91 8.30
N LEU A 65 10.03 4.92 8.29
CA LEU A 65 9.22 5.57 7.26
C LEU A 65 9.12 7.09 7.44
N MET A 66 9.12 7.60 8.66
CA MET A 66 8.92 9.03 8.95
C MET A 66 10.25 9.80 8.99
N ASP A 67 11.12 9.43 9.92
CA ASP A 67 12.34 10.18 10.27
C ASP A 67 13.60 9.55 9.67
N GLY A 68 13.52 8.29 9.32
CA GLY A 68 14.59 7.49 8.72
C GLY A 68 14.70 7.64 7.21
N PRO A 69 15.10 6.56 6.51
CA PRO A 69 15.25 6.58 5.04
C PRO A 69 13.93 6.78 4.28
N GLY A 70 12.79 6.62 4.93
CA GLY A 70 11.48 6.74 4.31
C GLY A 70 11.01 5.48 3.56
N ILE A 71 11.78 4.39 3.66
CA ILE A 71 11.54 3.13 2.97
C ILE A 71 12.02 1.96 3.83
N ALA A 72 11.28 0.86 3.79
CA ALA A 72 11.63 -0.41 4.42
C ALA A 72 11.31 -1.58 3.48
N VAL A 73 12.22 -2.55 3.40
CA VAL A 73 12.05 -3.80 2.66
C VAL A 73 11.82 -4.93 3.66
N PHE A 74 10.84 -5.77 3.38
CA PHE A 74 10.48 -6.97 4.13
C PHE A 74 10.77 -8.19 3.25
N ALA A 75 11.96 -8.73 3.41
CA ALA A 75 12.43 -9.87 2.64
C ALA A 75 11.74 -11.16 3.11
N GLY A 76 11.26 -11.97 2.17
CA GLY A 76 10.54 -13.20 2.46
C GLY A 76 9.19 -12.99 3.15
N ALA A 77 8.50 -11.86 2.90
CA ALA A 77 7.19 -11.58 3.49
C ALA A 77 6.12 -12.60 3.09
N PHE A 78 6.22 -13.17 1.89
CA PHE A 78 5.42 -14.30 1.44
C PHE A 78 6.33 -15.52 1.30
N GLU A 79 6.35 -16.39 2.32
CA GLU A 79 7.15 -17.61 2.32
C GLU A 79 6.66 -18.62 1.27
N ASP A 80 5.34 -18.68 1.03
CA ASP A 80 4.72 -19.57 0.04
C ASP A 80 4.72 -18.91 -1.35
N ALA A 81 5.77 -19.16 -2.11
CA ALA A 81 5.88 -18.68 -3.49
C ALA A 81 4.75 -19.20 -4.39
N SER A 82 4.14 -20.34 -4.09
CA SER A 82 3.04 -20.92 -4.86
C SER A 82 1.76 -20.08 -4.74
N LEU A 83 1.55 -19.41 -3.61
CA LEU A 83 0.46 -18.46 -3.43
C LEU A 83 0.64 -17.25 -4.34
N ILE A 84 1.87 -16.70 -4.40
CA ILE A 84 2.19 -15.59 -5.32
C ILE A 84 1.98 -16.01 -6.78
N ASP A 85 2.40 -17.23 -7.16
CA ASP A 85 2.22 -17.74 -8.51
C ASP A 85 0.73 -17.90 -8.86
N SER A 86 -0.08 -18.41 -7.92
CA SER A 86 -1.53 -18.57 -8.12
C SER A 86 -2.24 -17.22 -8.29
N VAL A 87 -1.90 -16.23 -7.46
CA VAL A 87 -2.45 -14.87 -7.59
C VAL A 87 -1.96 -14.20 -8.88
N SER A 88 -0.70 -14.40 -9.26
CA SER A 88 -0.15 -13.90 -10.53
C SER A 88 -0.90 -14.47 -11.73
N ALA A 89 -1.28 -15.75 -11.70
CA ALA A 89 -2.08 -16.36 -12.77
C ALA A 89 -3.44 -15.69 -12.94
N VAL A 90 -4.13 -15.35 -11.84
CA VAL A 90 -5.39 -14.59 -11.90
C VAL A 90 -5.17 -13.22 -12.52
N PHE A 91 -4.11 -12.51 -12.16
CA PHE A 91 -3.80 -11.21 -12.75
C PHE A 91 -3.46 -11.30 -14.24
N GLU A 92 -2.72 -12.34 -14.66
CA GLU A 92 -2.43 -12.58 -16.07
C GLU A 92 -3.70 -12.87 -16.88
N GLU A 93 -4.66 -13.59 -16.32
CA GLU A 93 -5.96 -13.81 -16.94
C GLU A 93 -6.72 -12.50 -17.14
N ILE A 94 -6.74 -11.62 -16.13
CA ILE A 94 -7.38 -10.30 -16.21
C ILE A 94 -6.69 -9.45 -17.31
N ILE A 95 -5.36 -9.43 -17.36
CA ILE A 95 -4.60 -8.71 -18.40
C ILE A 95 -4.95 -9.26 -19.80
N ALA A 96 -4.99 -10.59 -19.95
CA ALA A 96 -5.35 -11.22 -21.22
C ALA A 96 -6.78 -10.88 -21.67
N GLU A 97 -7.72 -10.75 -20.74
CA GLU A 97 -9.09 -10.30 -21.02
C GLU A 97 -9.12 -8.83 -21.46
N GLN A 98 -8.37 -7.95 -20.78
CA GLN A 98 -8.25 -6.54 -21.16
C GLN A 98 -7.73 -6.40 -22.59
N HIS A 99 -6.71 -7.18 -22.96
CA HIS A 99 -6.16 -7.19 -24.34
C HIS A 99 -7.19 -7.67 -25.36
N ARG A 100 -7.97 -8.71 -25.06
CA ARG A 100 -9.03 -9.20 -25.95
C ARG A 100 -10.20 -8.22 -26.11
N GLY A 101 -10.50 -7.47 -25.05
CA GLY A 101 -11.61 -6.50 -25.04
C GLY A 101 -11.31 -5.20 -25.80
N GLY A 102 -10.08 -5.00 -26.32
CA GLY A 102 -9.69 -3.79 -27.07
C GLY A 102 -9.70 -2.50 -26.23
N GLY A 103 -9.79 -2.63 -24.90
CA GLY A 103 -9.65 -1.51 -23.97
C GLY A 103 -8.20 -0.99 -23.90
N PRO A 104 -7.97 0.19 -23.29
CA PRO A 104 -6.62 0.68 -23.06
C PRO A 104 -5.90 -0.31 -22.15
N ALA A 105 -5.01 -1.12 -22.74
CA ALA A 105 -4.07 -1.94 -22.00
C ALA A 105 -2.90 -1.05 -21.59
N GLY A 106 -2.59 -1.03 -20.30
CA GLY A 106 -1.45 -0.28 -19.81
C GLY A 106 -1.80 0.99 -19.05
N ASP A 107 -0.75 1.66 -18.62
CA ASP A 107 -0.77 2.89 -17.87
C ASP A 107 -0.80 4.09 -18.83
N HIS A 108 -1.58 5.12 -18.53
CA HIS A 108 -1.61 6.36 -19.32
C HIS A 108 -0.30 7.17 -19.23
N PHE A 109 0.63 6.78 -18.36
CA PHE A 109 1.98 7.38 -18.25
C PHE A 109 3.02 6.71 -19.15
N GLY A 110 2.71 5.52 -19.70
CA GLY A 110 3.63 4.74 -20.53
C GLY A 110 3.26 4.74 -22.02
N LYS A 111 4.23 4.41 -22.88
CA LYS A 111 3.95 4.14 -24.30
C LYS A 111 3.11 2.87 -24.41
N PRO A 112 2.16 2.77 -25.37
CA PRO A 112 1.41 1.53 -25.60
C PRO A 112 2.32 0.31 -25.68
N GLY A 113 2.03 -0.74 -24.90
CA GLY A 113 2.80 -1.99 -24.85
C GLY A 113 4.05 -1.97 -23.96
N SER A 114 4.40 -0.83 -23.35
CA SER A 114 5.54 -0.76 -22.40
C SER A 114 5.19 -1.37 -21.04
N ASN A 115 3.93 -1.33 -20.65
CA ASN A 115 3.43 -1.89 -19.42
C ASN A 115 1.99 -2.37 -19.55
N ASP A 116 1.57 -3.26 -18.63
CA ASP A 116 0.18 -3.63 -18.41
C ASP A 116 -0.24 -3.17 -17.02
N ARG A 117 -1.50 -2.76 -16.86
CA ARG A 117 -2.03 -2.23 -15.60
C ARG A 117 -3.38 -2.84 -15.27
N ILE A 118 -3.56 -3.31 -14.05
CA ILE A 118 -4.87 -3.64 -13.50
C ILE A 118 -5.20 -2.61 -12.43
N TRP A 119 -6.16 -1.75 -12.71
CA TRP A 119 -6.75 -0.85 -11.73
C TRP A 119 -7.73 -1.61 -10.85
N ASN A 120 -7.88 -1.20 -9.58
CA ASN A 120 -8.77 -1.84 -8.62
C ASN A 120 -8.53 -3.37 -8.50
N ALA A 121 -7.25 -3.75 -8.42
CA ALA A 121 -6.83 -5.15 -8.43
C ALA A 121 -7.30 -5.90 -7.18
N LEU A 122 -7.43 -5.21 -6.04
CA LEU A 122 -7.94 -5.77 -4.79
C LEU A 122 -9.35 -6.33 -4.97
N GLU A 123 -10.29 -5.52 -5.47
CA GLU A 123 -11.69 -5.93 -5.70
C GLU A 123 -11.78 -7.04 -6.74
N LYS A 124 -11.02 -6.91 -7.84
CA LYS A 124 -10.99 -7.92 -8.90
C LYS A 124 -10.49 -9.27 -8.42
N LEU A 125 -9.47 -9.29 -7.55
CA LEU A 125 -8.98 -10.53 -6.95
C LEU A 125 -10.05 -11.14 -6.03
N ALA A 126 -10.70 -10.34 -5.18
CA ALA A 126 -11.74 -10.81 -4.28
C ALA A 126 -12.90 -11.49 -5.02
N VAL A 127 -13.33 -10.90 -6.13
CA VAL A 127 -14.44 -11.43 -6.94
C VAL A 127 -14.04 -12.66 -7.75
N ARG A 128 -12.81 -12.70 -8.28
CA ARG A 128 -12.34 -13.76 -9.16
C ARG A 128 -11.84 -15.00 -8.45
N ALA A 129 -11.17 -14.81 -7.32
CA ALA A 129 -10.50 -15.87 -6.59
C ALA A 129 -10.54 -15.57 -5.08
N PRO A 130 -11.73 -15.67 -4.45
CA PRO A 130 -11.91 -15.29 -3.05
C PRO A 130 -11.04 -16.11 -2.09
N ASP A 131 -10.81 -17.38 -2.35
CA ASP A 131 -9.90 -18.24 -1.59
C ASP A 131 -8.44 -17.75 -1.65
N LEU A 132 -7.98 -17.30 -2.82
CA LEU A 132 -6.65 -16.70 -2.95
C LEU A 132 -6.58 -15.32 -2.30
N PHE A 133 -7.65 -14.53 -2.38
CA PHE A 133 -7.72 -13.23 -1.71
C PHE A 133 -7.53 -13.36 -0.21
N VAL A 134 -8.28 -14.25 0.46
CA VAL A 134 -8.19 -14.39 1.91
C VAL A 134 -6.81 -14.87 2.35
N ARG A 135 -6.18 -15.79 1.60
CA ARG A 135 -4.83 -16.26 1.88
C ARG A 135 -3.77 -15.18 1.64
N TYR A 136 -3.92 -14.37 0.59
CA TYR A 136 -2.98 -13.33 0.21
C TYR A 136 -3.01 -12.15 1.19
N TYR A 137 -4.21 -11.65 1.54
CA TYR A 137 -4.36 -10.52 2.46
C TYR A 137 -4.37 -10.92 3.95
N ALA A 138 -4.29 -12.21 4.26
CA ALA A 138 -3.98 -12.69 5.62
C ALA A 138 -2.50 -12.45 6.00
N ASN A 139 -1.69 -11.91 5.09
CA ASN A 139 -0.27 -11.65 5.31
C ASN A 139 -0.05 -10.65 6.45
N ASP A 140 0.71 -11.09 7.49
CA ASP A 140 0.92 -10.28 8.69
C ASP A 140 1.86 -9.10 8.46
N VAL A 141 2.81 -9.20 7.54
CA VAL A 141 3.75 -8.11 7.22
C VAL A 141 3.03 -6.93 6.57
N VAL A 142 2.10 -7.21 5.65
CA VAL A 142 1.29 -6.17 4.99
C VAL A 142 0.42 -5.43 6.02
N ALA A 143 -0.23 -6.17 6.91
CA ALA A 143 -1.05 -5.59 7.98
C ALA A 143 -0.21 -4.85 9.04
N LEU A 144 0.95 -5.42 9.42
CA LEU A 144 1.87 -4.84 10.38
C LEU A 144 2.38 -3.46 9.93
N ALA A 145 2.88 -3.37 8.69
CA ALA A 145 3.39 -2.12 8.14
C ALA A 145 2.28 -1.08 7.96
N SER A 146 1.10 -1.51 7.47
CA SER A 146 -0.07 -0.65 7.32
C SER A 146 -0.53 -0.06 8.65
N SER A 147 -0.67 -0.91 9.69
CA SER A 147 -1.08 -0.47 11.02
C SER A 147 0.01 0.31 11.75
N ALA A 148 1.30 0.06 11.48
CA ALA A 148 2.40 0.84 12.03
C ALA A 148 2.36 2.30 11.57
N TRP A 149 1.98 2.55 10.33
CA TRP A 149 1.93 3.89 9.76
C TRP A 149 0.58 4.59 9.95
N LEU A 150 -0.54 3.88 9.79
CA LEU A 150 -1.88 4.45 9.69
C LEU A 150 -2.76 4.19 10.92
N GLY A 151 -2.33 3.29 11.82
CA GLY A 151 -3.18 2.81 12.89
C GLY A 151 -4.25 1.83 12.40
N PRO A 152 -5.24 1.48 13.25
CA PRO A 152 -6.33 0.59 12.90
C PRO A 152 -7.32 1.26 11.92
N GLY A 153 -8.10 0.45 11.23
CA GLY A 153 -9.15 0.91 10.32
C GLY A 153 -8.64 1.48 9.00
N TYR A 154 -7.38 1.23 8.64
CA TYR A 154 -6.82 1.64 7.35
C TYR A 154 -7.60 1.02 6.18
N GLN A 155 -7.53 1.66 5.01
CA GLN A 155 -8.22 1.26 3.79
C GLN A 155 -7.20 0.78 2.76
N THR A 156 -7.24 -0.50 2.39
CA THR A 156 -6.36 -1.05 1.37
C THR A 156 -6.99 -0.91 -0.01
N THR A 157 -6.22 -0.38 -0.97
CA THR A 157 -6.47 -0.48 -2.40
C THR A 157 -5.21 -1.02 -3.08
N SER A 158 -5.33 -1.61 -4.27
CA SER A 158 -4.18 -2.11 -4.97
C SER A 158 -4.32 -2.08 -6.48
N GLN A 159 -3.17 -1.98 -7.15
CA GLN A 159 -3.06 -1.98 -8.61
C GLN A 159 -1.93 -2.90 -9.02
N VAL A 160 -2.15 -3.76 -10.00
CA VAL A 160 -1.05 -4.53 -10.58
C VAL A 160 -0.39 -3.73 -11.67
N ASN A 161 0.93 -3.69 -11.65
CA ASN A 161 1.74 -3.11 -12.70
C ASN A 161 2.73 -4.15 -13.24
N VAL A 162 2.67 -4.39 -14.54
CA VAL A 162 3.63 -5.23 -15.25
C VAL A 162 4.44 -4.35 -16.19
N VAL A 163 5.74 -4.24 -15.95
CA VAL A 163 6.64 -3.52 -16.86
C VAL A 163 7.30 -4.53 -17.79
N ASN A 164 6.98 -4.43 -19.07
CA ASN A 164 7.46 -5.32 -20.10
C ASN A 164 8.96 -5.08 -20.42
N PRO A 165 9.69 -6.05 -21.00
CA PRO A 165 11.04 -5.85 -21.48
C PRO A 165 11.15 -4.58 -22.35
N GLY A 166 12.11 -3.72 -22.04
CA GLY A 166 12.27 -2.42 -22.71
C GLY A 166 11.34 -1.30 -22.23
N GLY A 167 10.47 -1.56 -21.24
CA GLY A 167 9.65 -0.51 -20.62
C GLY A 167 10.52 0.59 -20.00
N THR A 168 10.19 1.86 -20.27
CA THR A 168 10.99 3.00 -19.85
C THR A 168 10.69 3.46 -18.44
N ALA A 169 11.67 4.06 -17.77
CA ALA A 169 11.53 4.71 -16.46
C ALA A 169 10.45 5.80 -16.47
N GLN A 170 9.88 6.02 -15.30
CA GLN A 170 9.08 7.22 -15.02
C GLN A 170 9.99 8.36 -14.59
N ALA A 171 9.51 9.61 -14.72
CA ALA A 171 10.15 10.75 -14.07
C ALA A 171 9.97 10.66 -12.55
N VAL A 172 10.93 11.21 -11.79
CA VAL A 172 10.79 11.36 -10.34
C VAL A 172 9.49 12.08 -9.98
N HIS A 173 8.86 11.64 -8.90
CA HIS A 173 7.63 12.24 -8.38
C HIS A 173 7.48 11.96 -6.88
N ARG A 174 6.50 12.63 -6.29
CA ARG A 174 5.83 12.28 -5.03
C ARG A 174 4.39 11.96 -5.33
N ASP A 175 3.86 10.95 -4.69
CA ASP A 175 2.48 10.54 -4.89
C ASP A 175 1.52 11.13 -3.86
N TYR A 176 0.24 10.91 -4.10
CA TYR A 176 -0.92 11.25 -3.31
C TYR A 176 -1.17 12.74 -3.10
N HIS A 177 -2.43 13.07 -3.00
CA HIS A 177 -2.97 14.39 -2.70
C HIS A 177 -2.27 15.52 -3.48
N LEU A 178 -1.27 16.17 -2.86
CA LEU A 178 -0.52 17.26 -3.46
C LEU A 178 0.43 16.79 -4.58
N GLY A 179 0.85 15.54 -4.58
CA GLY A 179 1.67 14.94 -5.65
C GLY A 179 0.96 14.89 -6.99
N PHE A 180 -0.37 14.74 -6.98
CA PHE A 180 -1.21 14.74 -8.18
C PHE A 180 -1.65 16.14 -8.64
N GLN A 181 -1.21 17.20 -7.95
CA GLN A 181 -1.57 18.56 -8.27
C GLN A 181 -0.40 19.30 -8.94
N PRO A 182 -0.64 20.17 -9.92
CA PRO A 182 0.38 21.09 -10.39
C PRO A 182 0.78 22.09 -9.30
N ASN A 183 1.96 22.70 -9.40
CA ASN A 183 2.49 23.57 -8.36
C ASN A 183 1.53 24.72 -8.00
N GLU A 184 0.87 25.31 -9.01
CA GLU A 184 -0.07 26.43 -8.84
C GLU A 184 -1.28 26.04 -7.98
N VAL A 185 -1.61 24.76 -7.93
CA VAL A 185 -2.66 24.24 -7.04
C VAL A 185 -2.08 23.86 -5.69
N ALA A 186 -0.93 23.20 -5.65
CA ALA A 186 -0.28 22.79 -4.40
C ALA A 186 0.10 24.01 -3.53
N GLU A 187 0.54 25.12 -4.12
CA GLU A 187 0.84 26.39 -3.45
C GLU A 187 -0.38 27.03 -2.75
N ARG A 188 -1.59 26.60 -3.11
CA ARG A 188 -2.84 27.10 -2.47
C ARG A 188 -3.14 26.42 -1.14
N PHE A 189 -2.40 25.40 -0.77
CA PHE A 189 -2.50 24.71 0.50
C PHE A 189 -1.47 25.25 1.51
N PRO A 190 -1.87 25.47 2.77
CA PRO A 190 -0.95 25.93 3.81
C PRO A 190 0.09 24.84 4.17
N ALA A 191 1.22 25.24 4.72
CA ALA A 191 2.36 24.37 5.05
C ALA A 191 1.95 23.12 5.83
N HIS A 192 1.10 23.23 6.85
CA HIS A 192 0.67 22.08 7.65
C HIS A 192 -0.11 21.02 6.85
N VAL A 193 -0.70 21.37 5.70
CA VAL A 193 -1.33 20.37 4.81
C VAL A 193 -0.28 19.63 4.01
N HIS A 194 0.83 20.29 3.63
CA HIS A 194 1.98 19.60 3.02
C HIS A 194 2.60 18.59 3.99
N ASP A 195 2.69 18.93 5.28
CA ASP A 195 3.21 18.03 6.32
C ASP A 195 2.24 16.88 6.65
N LEU A 196 0.93 17.14 6.63
CA LEU A 196 -0.11 16.14 6.91
C LEU A 196 -0.27 15.12 5.77
N SER A 197 -0.13 15.56 4.52
CA SER A 197 -0.43 14.75 3.32
C SER A 197 0.25 13.38 3.34
N PRO A 198 1.57 13.24 3.58
CA PRO A 198 2.22 11.93 3.60
C PRO A 198 1.77 11.03 4.76
N GLY A 199 1.30 11.59 5.87
CA GLY A 199 0.79 10.83 7.01
C GLY A 199 -0.56 10.14 6.78
N LEU A 200 -1.26 10.49 5.69
CA LEU A 200 -2.59 9.94 5.38
C LEU A 200 -2.54 8.72 4.45
N THR A 201 -1.37 8.32 3.98
CA THR A 201 -1.23 7.24 3.01
C THR A 201 0.09 6.51 3.20
N LEU A 202 0.11 5.21 2.90
CA LEU A 202 1.31 4.40 2.80
C LEU A 202 1.35 3.73 1.44
N GLN A 203 2.49 3.81 0.76
CA GLN A 203 2.72 3.08 -0.49
C GLN A 203 3.53 1.83 -0.24
N GLY A 204 3.22 0.78 -1.00
CA GLY A 204 4.00 -0.45 -0.98
C GLY A 204 3.89 -1.21 -2.28
N ALA A 205 4.65 -2.29 -2.36
CA ALA A 205 4.59 -3.22 -3.47
C ALA A 205 4.93 -4.63 -3.00
N VAL A 206 4.16 -5.60 -3.46
CA VAL A 206 4.50 -7.03 -3.37
C VAL A 206 5.16 -7.44 -4.68
N ALA A 207 6.34 -8.03 -4.61
CA ALA A 207 7.06 -8.55 -5.78
C ALA A 207 6.44 -9.88 -6.23
N HIS A 208 5.85 -9.92 -7.42
CA HIS A 208 5.27 -11.12 -8.02
C HIS A 208 6.24 -11.92 -8.90
N CYS A 209 7.47 -11.43 -9.04
CA CYS A 209 8.58 -12.09 -9.69
C CYS A 209 9.89 -11.63 -9.07
N ASP A 210 10.98 -12.32 -9.37
CA ASP A 210 12.30 -11.79 -9.06
C ASP A 210 12.55 -10.51 -9.87
N MET A 211 13.06 -9.49 -9.19
CA MET A 211 13.30 -8.15 -9.74
C MET A 211 14.78 -7.79 -9.57
N PRO A 212 15.69 -8.34 -10.39
CA PRO A 212 17.06 -7.85 -10.40
C PRO A 212 17.09 -6.38 -10.85
N VAL A 213 18.15 -5.66 -10.50
CA VAL A 213 18.27 -4.21 -10.78
C VAL A 213 18.03 -3.91 -12.27
N GLU A 214 18.46 -4.79 -13.18
CA GLU A 214 18.26 -4.66 -14.62
C GLU A 214 16.79 -4.69 -15.06
N SER A 215 15.91 -5.33 -14.25
CA SER A 215 14.47 -5.31 -14.51
C SER A 215 13.80 -3.98 -14.16
N GLY A 216 14.56 -3.07 -13.55
CA GLY A 216 14.15 -1.70 -13.23
C GLY A 216 13.17 -1.62 -12.05
N PRO A 217 13.44 -2.25 -10.88
CA PRO A 217 12.66 -1.99 -9.67
C PRO A 217 12.62 -0.49 -9.36
N THR A 218 11.77 -0.08 -8.44
CA THR A 218 11.57 1.33 -8.11
C THR A 218 12.88 1.99 -7.68
N LEU A 219 13.10 3.20 -8.18
CA LEU A 219 14.18 4.09 -7.80
C LEU A 219 13.72 4.93 -6.60
N TYR A 220 14.56 5.08 -5.59
CA TYR A 220 14.25 5.82 -4.37
C TYR A 220 15.37 6.79 -4.03
N LEU A 221 15.02 7.96 -3.46
CA LEU A 221 15.98 8.86 -2.85
C LEU A 221 15.79 8.85 -1.33
N PRO A 222 16.54 8.03 -0.58
CA PRO A 222 16.37 7.91 0.87
C PRO A 222 16.43 9.28 1.57
N HIS A 223 15.65 9.43 2.64
CA HIS A 223 15.50 10.65 3.44
C HIS A 223 14.82 11.84 2.75
N SER A 224 14.50 11.78 1.46
CA SER A 224 13.89 12.89 0.72
C SER A 224 12.45 13.21 1.14
N GLN A 225 11.74 12.28 1.80
CA GLN A 225 10.41 12.55 2.36
C GLN A 225 10.43 13.65 3.42
N ARG A 226 11.58 13.84 4.09
CA ARG A 226 11.76 14.84 5.14
C ARG A 226 11.85 16.28 4.60
N TYR A 227 11.99 16.44 3.29
CA TYR A 227 12.02 17.76 2.68
C TYR A 227 10.61 18.34 2.57
N GLY A 228 10.23 19.25 3.47
CA GLY A 228 8.86 19.78 3.59
C GLY A 228 8.32 20.45 2.32
N LEU A 229 9.20 21.05 1.49
CA LEU A 229 8.85 21.66 0.21
C LEU A 229 8.81 20.67 -0.97
N GLY A 230 8.98 19.37 -0.71
CA GLY A 230 9.20 18.38 -1.76
C GLY A 230 8.04 18.23 -2.75
N TYR A 231 6.80 18.48 -2.35
CA TYR A 231 5.65 18.48 -3.28
C TYR A 231 5.72 19.59 -4.33
N LEU A 232 6.42 20.68 -4.06
CA LEU A 232 6.67 21.76 -4.99
C LEU A 232 7.99 21.59 -5.76
N ALA A 233 8.96 20.91 -5.15
CA ALA A 233 10.34 20.81 -5.63
C ALA A 233 10.54 19.74 -6.70
N TRP A 234 9.90 18.57 -6.62
CA TRP A 234 10.23 17.41 -7.46
C TRP A 234 10.08 17.67 -8.97
N ARG A 235 9.31 18.70 -9.36
CA ARG A 235 9.14 19.11 -10.76
C ARG A 235 10.24 20.04 -11.27
N LEU A 236 11.04 20.64 -10.36
CA LEU A 236 12.07 21.57 -10.71
C LEU A 236 13.28 20.83 -11.34
N PRO A 237 13.89 21.38 -12.41
CA PRO A 237 14.94 20.68 -13.17
C PRO A 237 16.12 20.22 -12.31
N GLU A 238 16.62 21.08 -11.42
CA GLU A 238 17.77 20.80 -10.54
C GLU A 238 17.47 19.67 -9.54
N PHE A 239 16.24 19.54 -9.06
CA PHE A 239 15.84 18.44 -8.19
C PHE A 239 15.70 17.11 -8.94
N ARG A 240 15.26 17.15 -10.19
CA ARG A 240 15.22 15.97 -11.07
C ARG A 240 16.62 15.47 -11.41
N GLU A 241 17.52 16.38 -11.79
CA GLU A 241 18.91 16.03 -12.09
C GLU A 241 19.61 15.43 -10.87
N TYR A 242 19.37 16.00 -9.68
CA TYR A 242 19.89 15.45 -8.44
C TYR A 242 19.37 14.04 -8.17
N PHE A 243 18.05 13.80 -8.33
CA PHE A 243 17.46 12.47 -8.19
C PHE A 243 18.07 11.46 -9.16
N GLU A 244 18.23 11.81 -10.43
CA GLU A 244 18.77 10.93 -11.47
C GLU A 244 20.18 10.40 -11.14
N THR A 245 20.95 11.16 -10.37
CA THR A 245 22.35 10.83 -10.04
C THR A 245 22.53 10.27 -8.62
N HIS A 246 21.54 10.39 -7.73
CA HIS A 246 21.67 10.03 -6.31
C HIS A 246 20.62 9.01 -5.79
N HIS A 247 19.72 8.55 -6.66
CA HIS A 247 18.76 7.51 -6.26
C HIS A 247 19.46 6.18 -6.01
N VAL A 248 18.82 5.34 -5.18
CA VAL A 248 19.18 3.94 -4.98
C VAL A 248 18.14 3.03 -5.62
N GLN A 249 18.52 1.81 -5.93
CA GLN A 249 17.66 0.81 -6.54
C GLN A 249 17.99 -0.56 -5.96
N LEU A 250 17.02 -1.20 -5.32
CA LEU A 250 17.21 -2.48 -4.65
C LEU A 250 16.60 -3.62 -5.47
N PRO A 251 17.31 -4.74 -5.62
CA PRO A 251 16.69 -5.95 -6.14
C PRO A 251 15.67 -6.49 -5.12
N LEU A 252 14.60 -7.11 -5.61
CA LEU A 252 13.61 -7.82 -4.79
C LEU A 252 13.48 -9.25 -5.29
N ALA A 253 13.36 -10.19 -4.36
CA ALA A 253 12.94 -11.54 -4.67
C ALA A 253 11.41 -11.64 -4.77
N LYS A 254 10.91 -12.65 -5.48
CA LYS A 254 9.47 -12.95 -5.50
C LYS A 254 8.98 -13.21 -4.07
N GLY A 255 7.92 -12.52 -3.66
CA GLY A 255 7.38 -12.59 -2.30
C GLY A 255 7.92 -11.54 -1.33
N ASP A 256 8.93 -10.77 -1.70
CA ASP A 256 9.34 -9.60 -0.92
C ASP A 256 8.27 -8.51 -0.97
N VAL A 257 8.20 -7.73 0.10
CA VAL A 257 7.35 -6.54 0.19
C VAL A 257 8.21 -5.33 0.50
N VAL A 258 7.96 -4.23 -0.19
CA VAL A 258 8.53 -2.93 0.12
C VAL A 258 7.43 -1.96 0.51
N PHE A 259 7.66 -1.18 1.57
CA PHE A 259 6.82 -0.05 1.93
C PHE A 259 7.64 1.23 1.98
N PHE A 260 7.04 2.34 1.57
CA PHE A 260 7.70 3.63 1.59
C PHE A 260 6.70 4.78 1.81
N ASN A 261 7.22 5.85 2.36
CA ASN A 261 6.48 7.09 2.57
C ASN A 261 6.14 7.72 1.21
N PRO A 262 4.89 8.08 0.92
CA PRO A 262 4.50 8.65 -0.38
C PRO A 262 5.17 9.99 -0.71
N ALA A 263 5.70 10.69 0.30
CA ALA A 263 6.51 11.89 0.10
C ALA A 263 7.99 11.60 -0.25
N LEU A 264 8.41 10.34 -0.29
CA LEU A 264 9.73 9.97 -0.79
C LEU A 264 9.82 10.29 -2.28
N PHE A 265 10.93 10.90 -2.73
CA PHE A 265 11.19 11.04 -4.16
C PHE A 265 11.46 9.66 -4.74
N HIS A 266 10.64 9.25 -5.69
CA HIS A 266 10.74 7.92 -6.29
C HIS A 266 10.32 7.93 -7.76
N ALA A 267 10.63 6.84 -8.45
CA ALA A 267 10.23 6.62 -9.85
C ALA A 267 10.28 5.13 -10.20
N ALA A 268 9.52 4.69 -11.19
CA ALA A 268 9.72 3.36 -11.78
C ALA A 268 11.03 3.34 -12.58
N GLY A 269 11.85 2.31 -12.40
CA GLY A 269 13.06 2.10 -13.16
C GLY A 269 12.80 1.52 -14.56
N THR A 270 13.75 1.71 -15.48
CA THR A 270 13.71 1.11 -16.82
C THR A 270 13.97 -0.38 -16.77
N ASN A 271 13.10 -1.18 -17.36
CA ASN A 271 13.35 -2.59 -17.57
C ASN A 271 14.28 -2.82 -18.77
N ARG A 272 15.56 -3.10 -18.48
CA ARG A 272 16.60 -3.35 -19.49
C ARG A 272 16.74 -4.82 -19.85
N THR A 273 15.97 -5.69 -19.23
CA THR A 273 16.00 -7.13 -19.55
C THR A 273 15.33 -7.40 -20.91
N THR A 274 15.63 -8.56 -21.47
CA THR A 274 15.04 -9.01 -22.74
C THR A 274 13.85 -9.95 -22.56
N SER A 275 13.62 -10.46 -21.33
CA SER A 275 12.64 -11.52 -21.07
C SER A 275 11.83 -11.34 -19.80
N THR A 276 12.30 -10.56 -18.83
CA THR A 276 11.60 -10.41 -17.54
C THR A 276 10.39 -9.47 -17.69
N ARG A 277 9.20 -9.99 -17.51
CA ARG A 277 7.99 -9.21 -17.28
C ARG A 277 7.91 -8.90 -15.78
N ARG A 278 8.30 -7.70 -15.39
CA ARG A 278 8.36 -7.28 -13.99
C ARG A 278 6.96 -6.99 -13.47
N MET A 279 6.41 -7.91 -12.70
CA MET A 279 5.06 -7.79 -12.10
C MET A 279 5.16 -7.43 -10.63
N ALA A 280 4.44 -6.39 -10.21
CA ALA A 280 4.24 -6.02 -8.82
C ALA A 280 2.77 -5.71 -8.55
N ASN A 281 2.27 -6.11 -7.39
CA ASN A 281 1.02 -5.62 -6.84
C ASN A 281 1.33 -4.39 -5.98
N LEU A 282 0.98 -3.20 -6.48
CA LEU A 282 1.21 -1.92 -5.83
C LEU A 282 0.13 -1.69 -4.78
N LEU A 283 0.53 -1.71 -3.52
CA LEU A 283 -0.36 -1.47 -2.38
C LEU A 283 -0.45 0.04 -2.12
N GLN A 284 -1.67 0.52 -2.00
CA GLN A 284 -1.97 1.90 -1.67
C GLN A 284 -2.93 1.89 -0.49
N VAL A 285 -2.36 2.14 0.69
CA VAL A 285 -3.09 2.03 1.94
C VAL A 285 -3.36 3.43 2.47
N SER A 286 -4.62 3.74 2.73
CA SER A 286 -5.04 5.06 3.18
C SER A 286 -5.48 5.04 4.64
N SER A 287 -5.24 6.14 5.33
CA SER A 287 -5.78 6.38 6.66
C SER A 287 -7.30 6.28 6.65
N PRO A 288 -7.94 5.81 7.74
CA PRO A 288 -9.38 5.89 7.89
C PRO A 288 -9.92 7.34 7.82
N PHE A 289 -9.07 8.33 8.07
CA PHE A 289 -9.42 9.76 8.04
C PHE A 289 -9.17 10.40 6.67
N GLY A 290 -8.58 9.67 5.72
CA GLY A 290 -8.29 10.12 4.37
C GLY A 290 -9.17 9.43 3.33
N ARG A 291 -9.11 9.93 2.09
CA ARG A 291 -9.74 9.25 0.96
C ARG A 291 -8.79 8.22 0.37
N ALA A 292 -9.30 7.02 0.12
CA ALA A 292 -8.57 6.01 -0.62
C ALA A 292 -8.30 6.46 -2.06
N MET A 293 -7.26 5.93 -2.67
CA MET A 293 -6.89 6.22 -4.07
C MET A 293 -7.96 5.75 -5.05
N GLU A 294 -8.54 4.59 -4.80
CA GLU A 294 -9.56 3.97 -5.65
C GLU A 294 -10.84 3.76 -4.85
N THR A 295 -11.96 3.88 -5.52
CA THR A 295 -13.25 3.43 -4.99
C THR A 295 -13.29 1.92 -5.04
N VAL A 296 -13.54 1.28 -3.90
CA VAL A 296 -13.72 -0.16 -3.76
C VAL A 296 -15.13 -0.43 -3.27
N ASP A 297 -15.85 -1.32 -3.91
CA ASP A 297 -17.13 -1.83 -3.40
C ASP A 297 -16.87 -2.83 -2.26
N ARG A 298 -16.77 -2.29 -1.03
CA ARG A 298 -16.48 -3.10 0.16
C ARG A 298 -17.58 -4.11 0.49
N GLU A 299 -18.83 -3.81 0.14
CA GLU A 299 -19.94 -4.77 0.28
C GLU A 299 -19.74 -5.97 -0.64
N LEU A 300 -19.41 -5.72 -1.91
CA LEU A 300 -19.10 -6.76 -2.88
C LEU A 300 -17.86 -7.58 -2.47
N VAL A 301 -16.78 -6.91 -2.06
CA VAL A 301 -15.54 -7.59 -1.63
C VAL A 301 -15.82 -8.51 -0.46
N VAL A 302 -16.42 -8.00 0.62
CA VAL A 302 -16.72 -8.78 1.83
C VAL A 302 -17.67 -9.94 1.51
N GLY A 303 -18.73 -9.68 0.75
CA GLY A 303 -19.66 -10.72 0.31
C GLY A 303 -18.94 -11.83 -0.47
N SER A 304 -18.06 -11.46 -1.41
CA SER A 304 -17.35 -12.45 -2.24
C SER A 304 -16.43 -13.38 -1.44
N ILE A 305 -15.77 -12.87 -0.41
CA ILE A 305 -14.74 -13.63 0.33
C ILE A 305 -15.25 -14.32 1.61
N TYR A 306 -16.48 -14.01 2.05
CA TYR A 306 -16.95 -14.39 3.39
C TYR A 306 -16.93 -15.89 3.66
N ASP A 307 -17.35 -16.70 2.70
CA ASP A 307 -17.41 -18.15 2.90
C ASP A 307 -16.01 -18.75 3.11
N ASP A 308 -15.01 -18.27 2.38
CA ASP A 308 -13.61 -18.71 2.56
C ASP A 308 -13.01 -18.17 3.86
N LEU A 309 -13.33 -16.93 4.24
CA LEU A 309 -12.91 -16.36 5.52
C LEU A 309 -13.53 -17.11 6.70
N ARG A 310 -14.83 -17.42 6.64
CA ARG A 310 -15.55 -18.21 7.64
C ARG A 310 -14.99 -19.63 7.77
N LYS A 311 -14.63 -20.25 6.66
CA LYS A 311 -13.97 -21.55 6.62
C LYS A 311 -12.60 -21.51 7.30
N GLY A 312 -11.76 -20.49 7.01
CA GLY A 312 -10.50 -20.26 7.71
C GLY A 312 -10.68 -20.11 9.22
N HIS A 313 -11.68 -19.34 9.65
CA HIS A 313 -12.01 -19.12 11.05
C HIS A 313 -12.52 -20.40 11.76
N ALA A 314 -13.47 -21.11 11.17
CA ALA A 314 -14.20 -22.18 11.86
C ALA A 314 -13.52 -23.56 11.74
N SER A 315 -12.89 -23.88 10.60
CA SER A 315 -12.45 -25.26 10.29
C SER A 315 -10.97 -25.41 10.00
N GLU A 316 -10.28 -24.36 9.52
CA GLU A 316 -8.85 -24.43 9.20
C GLU A 316 -7.95 -23.97 10.36
N GLY A 317 -8.56 -23.48 11.45
CA GLY A 317 -7.85 -23.08 12.66
C GLY A 317 -6.86 -21.94 12.44
N TRP A 318 -7.23 -20.96 11.62
CA TRP A 318 -6.39 -19.81 11.39
C TRP A 318 -6.17 -19.01 12.66
N ASP A 319 -4.98 -18.47 12.82
CA ASP A 319 -4.67 -17.52 13.88
C ASP A 319 -5.63 -16.32 13.78
N PRO A 320 -6.20 -15.85 14.91
CA PRO A 320 -7.06 -14.65 14.94
C PRO A 320 -6.46 -13.45 14.22
N GLN A 321 -5.14 -13.23 14.31
CA GLN A 321 -4.46 -12.14 13.61
C GLN A 321 -4.63 -12.25 12.08
N ARG A 322 -4.61 -13.46 11.51
CA ARG A 322 -4.83 -13.66 10.08
C ARG A 322 -6.25 -13.27 9.66
N ILE A 323 -7.23 -13.57 10.49
CA ILE A 323 -8.63 -13.17 10.26
C ILE A 323 -8.75 -11.64 10.30
N ASP A 324 -8.17 -11.02 11.33
CA ASP A 324 -8.17 -9.56 11.48
C ASP A 324 -7.50 -8.87 10.30
N ASN A 325 -6.40 -9.42 9.79
CA ASN A 325 -5.69 -8.89 8.62
C ASN A 325 -6.57 -8.89 7.36
N VAL A 326 -7.32 -9.98 7.12
CA VAL A 326 -8.27 -10.07 5.99
C VAL A 326 -9.41 -9.08 6.15
N ILE A 327 -9.99 -8.98 7.35
CA ILE A 327 -11.05 -7.99 7.64
C ILE A 327 -10.53 -6.57 7.38
N ALA A 328 -9.34 -6.22 7.88
CA ALA A 328 -8.75 -4.90 7.69
C ALA A 328 -8.46 -4.57 6.21
N ALA A 329 -8.14 -5.57 5.38
CA ALA A 329 -7.93 -5.39 3.95
C ALA A 329 -9.23 -5.26 3.15
N SER A 330 -10.33 -5.86 3.62
CA SER A 330 -11.58 -6.03 2.85
C SER A 330 -12.71 -5.11 3.29
N ALA A 331 -12.88 -4.87 4.58
CA ALA A 331 -14.01 -4.15 5.15
C ALA A 331 -13.65 -2.71 5.54
N GLU A 332 -14.67 -1.83 5.57
CA GLU A 332 -14.49 -0.47 6.06
C GLU A 332 -14.33 -0.47 7.58
N GLY A 333 -13.18 0.03 8.04
CA GLY A 333 -12.80 0.03 9.47
C GLY A 333 -13.11 1.33 10.21
N TYR A 334 -13.76 2.31 9.57
CA TYR A 334 -14.13 3.58 10.18
C TYR A 334 -15.61 3.90 9.96
N ALA A 335 -16.27 4.38 11.01
CA ALA A 335 -17.72 4.54 11.00
C ALA A 335 -18.22 5.76 10.21
N PHE A 336 -17.34 6.66 9.79
CA PHE A 336 -17.73 7.89 9.10
C PHE A 336 -17.15 7.94 7.66
N PRO A 337 -17.89 8.54 6.70
CA PRO A 337 -19.17 9.22 6.86
C PRO A 337 -20.34 8.26 7.08
N THR A 338 -21.33 8.70 7.86
CA THR A 338 -22.60 8.00 8.10
C THR A 338 -23.76 9.00 8.19
N ASN A 339 -24.98 8.51 8.32
CA ASN A 339 -26.17 9.32 8.57
C ASN A 339 -26.65 9.10 10.01
N LEU A 340 -26.32 10.02 10.92
CA LEU A 340 -26.66 9.90 12.35
C LEU A 340 -28.16 9.98 12.65
N ASP A 341 -29.01 10.41 11.71
CA ASP A 341 -30.46 10.33 11.85
C ASP A 341 -30.99 8.89 11.75
N ARG A 342 -30.24 8.03 11.04
CA ARG A 342 -30.61 6.64 10.74
C ARG A 342 -29.74 5.60 11.45
N ASP A 343 -28.49 5.96 11.73
CA ASP A 343 -27.47 5.06 12.33
C ASP A 343 -26.93 5.71 13.62
N GLN A 344 -27.78 5.79 14.63
CA GLN A 344 -27.44 6.40 15.91
C GLN A 344 -26.54 5.47 16.73
N PRO A 345 -25.41 5.98 17.30
CA PRO A 345 -24.52 5.18 18.15
C PRO A 345 -25.12 5.06 19.56
N ILE A 346 -26.12 4.20 19.74
CA ILE A 346 -26.79 4.02 21.03
C ILE A 346 -25.80 3.40 22.04
N GLY A 347 -25.47 4.19 23.06
CA GLY A 347 -24.51 3.78 24.10
C GLY A 347 -23.03 3.88 23.70
N GLY A 348 -22.71 4.47 22.54
CA GLY A 348 -21.36 4.62 22.01
C GLY A 348 -21.09 6.04 21.46
N LEU A 349 -19.88 6.26 20.93
CA LEU A 349 -19.48 7.52 20.30
C LEU A 349 -19.59 7.48 18.77
N ALA A 350 -19.62 6.28 18.18
CA ALA A 350 -19.73 6.07 16.74
C ALA A 350 -20.59 4.83 16.46
N PRO A 351 -21.28 4.75 15.31
CA PRO A 351 -21.95 3.55 14.86
C PRO A 351 -20.98 2.38 14.64
N MET A 352 -21.52 1.17 14.54
CA MET A 352 -20.77 -0.03 14.21
C MET A 352 -20.15 0.11 12.82
N THR A 353 -18.86 -0.20 12.70
CA THR A 353 -18.16 -0.25 11.40
C THR A 353 -18.51 -1.52 10.61
N GLN A 354 -18.25 -1.51 9.31
CA GLN A 354 -18.40 -2.73 8.50
C GLN A 354 -17.45 -3.84 8.97
N ALA A 355 -16.22 -3.49 9.37
CA ALA A 355 -15.24 -4.43 9.91
C ALA A 355 -15.76 -5.11 11.21
N GLU A 356 -16.34 -4.34 12.14
CA GLU A 356 -16.97 -4.88 13.35
C GLU A 356 -18.17 -5.77 13.03
N LEU A 357 -18.95 -5.43 12.00
CA LEU A 357 -20.07 -6.26 11.54
C LEU A 357 -19.57 -7.61 11.02
N VAL A 358 -18.50 -7.63 10.23
CA VAL A 358 -17.89 -8.88 9.72
C VAL A 358 -17.32 -9.73 10.87
N ALA A 359 -16.59 -9.10 11.78
CA ALA A 359 -16.05 -9.79 12.96
C ALA A 359 -17.17 -10.43 13.81
N ARG A 360 -18.25 -9.71 14.00
CA ARG A 360 -19.45 -10.22 14.70
C ARG A 360 -20.08 -11.39 13.96
N ALA A 361 -20.22 -11.30 12.64
CA ALA A 361 -20.78 -12.36 11.81
C ALA A 361 -19.98 -13.67 11.92
N LEU A 362 -18.65 -13.58 11.96
CA LEU A 362 -17.78 -14.73 12.20
C LEU A 362 -17.92 -15.29 13.61
N ALA A 363 -17.96 -14.44 14.63
CA ALA A 363 -18.08 -14.85 16.02
C ALA A 363 -19.44 -15.53 16.33
N GLU A 364 -20.50 -15.09 15.69
CA GLU A 364 -21.86 -15.64 15.82
C GLU A 364 -22.17 -16.73 14.76
N ASP A 365 -21.18 -17.11 13.95
CA ASP A 365 -21.26 -18.15 12.89
C ASP A 365 -22.42 -17.92 11.91
N TRP A 366 -22.58 -16.67 11.44
CA TRP A 366 -23.62 -16.34 10.46
C TRP A 366 -23.37 -17.04 9.12
N ASP A 367 -24.44 -17.43 8.47
CA ASP A 367 -24.33 -17.87 7.09
C ASP A 367 -24.17 -16.69 6.12
N HIS A 368 -23.78 -16.98 4.88
CA HIS A 368 -23.55 -16.00 3.83
C HIS A 368 -24.75 -15.07 3.62
N ALA A 369 -25.96 -15.63 3.55
CA ALA A 369 -27.18 -14.86 3.29
C ALA A 369 -27.48 -13.86 4.42
N THR A 370 -27.25 -14.26 5.67
CA THR A 370 -27.40 -13.40 6.85
C THR A 370 -26.40 -12.25 6.82
N LEU A 371 -25.13 -12.52 6.50
CA LEU A 371 -24.13 -11.45 6.37
C LEU A 371 -24.49 -10.47 5.26
N VAL A 372 -24.80 -10.95 4.05
CA VAL A 372 -25.13 -10.09 2.91
C VAL A 372 -26.33 -9.20 3.22
N ALA A 373 -27.37 -9.73 3.86
CA ALA A 373 -28.52 -8.94 4.29
C ALA A 373 -28.12 -7.86 5.34
N ALA A 374 -27.22 -8.20 6.27
CA ALA A 374 -26.74 -7.26 7.27
C ALA A 374 -25.84 -6.16 6.67
N LEU A 375 -24.99 -6.49 5.70
CA LEU A 375 -24.18 -5.52 4.95
C LEU A 375 -25.06 -4.54 4.18
N ALA A 376 -26.06 -5.04 3.44
CA ALA A 376 -27.02 -4.20 2.73
C ALA A 376 -27.78 -3.26 3.68
N ALA A 377 -28.21 -3.77 4.83
CA ALA A 377 -28.86 -2.96 5.86
C ALA A 377 -27.89 -1.92 6.48
N HIS A 378 -26.62 -2.26 6.63
CA HIS A 378 -25.58 -1.34 7.09
C HIS A 378 -25.39 -0.18 6.10
N VAL A 379 -25.20 -0.49 4.81
CA VAL A 379 -25.07 0.52 3.75
C VAL A 379 -26.32 1.40 3.65
N GLU A 380 -27.52 0.81 3.76
CA GLU A 380 -28.77 1.59 3.71
C GLU A 380 -28.89 2.58 4.87
N ARG A 381 -28.35 2.29 6.07
CA ARG A 381 -28.35 3.23 7.19
C ARG A 381 -27.42 4.44 6.95
N THR A 382 -26.35 4.28 6.18
CA THR A 382 -25.42 5.37 5.90
C THR A 382 -25.90 6.34 4.83
N ARG A 383 -26.92 5.96 4.04
CA ARG A 383 -27.47 6.79 2.96
C ARG A 383 -28.21 8.00 3.49
N THR A 384 -28.09 9.10 2.75
CA THR A 384 -29.00 10.24 2.89
C THR A 384 -30.38 9.84 2.36
N SER A 385 -31.45 10.27 3.03
CA SER A 385 -32.84 10.04 2.62
C SER A 385 -33.14 10.58 1.23
#